data_b4e10a5cf0d6f553eace0b057702c4be
#
_entry.id   b4e10a5cf0d6f553eace0b057702c4be
#
_cell.length_a   1.000
_cell.length_b   1.000
_cell.length_c   1.000
_cell.angle_alpha   90.00
_cell.angle_beta   90.00
_cell.angle_gamma   90.00
#
_symmetry.space_group_name_H-M   'P 1'
#
loop_
_entity.id
_entity.type
_entity.pdbx_description
1 polymer ?
#
loop_
_entity_poly.entity_id
_entity_poly.type
_entity_poly.pdbx_seq_one_letter_code
_entity_poly.pdbx_strand_id
1 'polypeptide(L)'
;MITDDELRAIIGHTENNVKTEVMDYLDSLGIYHWRNNTGRRGKVNYGYIGSADIIGLLHDGTLLAVETKCKTKQTKSQKEFQRNIEDNNGLYILAFTLEDVKKGLAEGGKPQAPRRIE
;
A
#
# COMPACT_ATOMS: atom_id res chain seq x y z
N MET A 1 -7.37 5.13 -32.00
CA MET A 1 -8.15 4.62 -30.85
C MET A 1 -7.30 3.59 -30.13
N ILE A 2 -7.23 3.69 -28.82
CA ILE A 2 -6.42 2.79 -28.01
C ILE A 2 -7.12 1.43 -27.86
N THR A 3 -6.37 0.34 -27.95
CA THR A 3 -6.90 -1.01 -27.76
C THR A 3 -6.99 -1.34 -26.26
N ASP A 4 -7.77 -2.39 -25.94
CA ASP A 4 -7.87 -2.87 -24.55
C ASP A 4 -6.52 -3.33 -24.02
N ASP A 5 -5.70 -3.99 -24.84
CA ASP A 5 -4.37 -4.43 -24.45
C ASP A 5 -3.43 -3.26 -24.18
N GLU A 6 -3.49 -2.23 -25.03
CA GLU A 6 -2.72 -1.00 -24.83
C GLU A 6 -3.14 -0.30 -23.53
N LEU A 7 -4.45 -0.25 -23.27
CA LEU A 7 -4.96 0.36 -22.03
C LEU A 7 -4.48 -0.40 -20.80
N ARG A 8 -4.52 -1.73 -20.81
CA ARG A 8 -4.00 -2.55 -19.73
C ARG A 8 -2.52 -2.30 -19.48
N ALA A 9 -1.73 -2.19 -20.55
CA ALA A 9 -0.30 -1.90 -20.44
C ALA A 9 -0.06 -0.53 -19.82
N ILE A 10 -0.83 0.47 -20.20
CA ILE A 10 -0.73 1.83 -19.64
C ILE A 10 -1.10 1.82 -18.15
N ILE A 11 -2.17 1.13 -17.78
CA ILE A 11 -2.62 1.04 -16.39
C ILE A 11 -1.54 0.38 -15.51
N GLY A 12 -1.00 -0.76 -15.96
CA GLY A 12 0.05 -1.44 -15.22
C GLY A 12 1.32 -0.61 -15.09
N HIS A 13 1.69 0.11 -16.14
CA HIS A 13 2.84 1.00 -16.12
C HIS A 13 2.61 2.15 -15.12
N THR A 14 1.42 2.72 -15.09
CA THR A 14 1.07 3.80 -14.16
C THR A 14 1.15 3.34 -12.71
N GLU A 15 0.62 2.16 -12.37
CA GLU A 15 0.69 1.62 -11.02
C GLU A 15 2.15 1.39 -10.60
N ASN A 16 2.99 0.85 -11.48
CA ASN A 16 4.40 0.63 -11.21
C ASN A 16 5.15 1.96 -11.01
N ASN A 17 4.81 2.98 -11.78
CA ASN A 17 5.42 4.30 -11.64
C ASN A 17 5.05 4.93 -10.30
N VAL A 18 3.79 4.84 -9.89
CA VAL A 18 3.35 5.34 -8.58
C VAL A 18 4.07 4.60 -7.46
N LYS A 19 4.19 3.28 -7.58
CA LYS A 19 4.89 2.46 -6.60
C LYS A 19 6.35 2.91 -6.44
N THR A 20 7.05 3.14 -7.55
CA THR A 20 8.43 3.60 -7.54
C THR A 20 8.53 4.99 -6.90
N GLU A 21 7.65 5.92 -7.29
CA GLU A 21 7.61 7.25 -6.71
C GLU A 21 7.39 7.22 -5.19
N VAL A 22 6.47 6.35 -4.74
CA VAL A 22 6.19 6.20 -3.32
C VAL A 22 7.40 5.67 -2.58
N MET A 23 8.07 4.65 -3.11
CA MET A 23 9.26 4.09 -2.48
C MET A 23 10.38 5.11 -2.39
N ASP A 24 10.60 5.89 -3.45
CA ASP A 24 11.59 6.96 -3.45
C ASP A 24 11.25 8.03 -2.41
N TYR A 25 9.97 8.37 -2.30
CA TYR A 25 9.52 9.34 -1.30
C TYR A 25 9.75 8.83 0.13
N LEU A 26 9.41 7.57 0.40
CA LEU A 26 9.64 6.96 1.71
C LEU A 26 11.13 6.92 2.05
N ASP A 27 11.98 6.63 1.06
CA ASP A 27 13.43 6.69 1.22
C ASP A 27 13.87 8.09 1.64
N SER A 28 13.32 9.12 0.99
CA SER A 28 13.66 10.52 1.30
C SER A 28 13.29 10.92 2.73
N LEU A 29 12.27 10.26 3.30
CA LEU A 29 11.85 10.49 4.68
C LEU A 29 12.58 9.61 5.70
N GLY A 30 13.46 8.72 5.25
CA GLY A 30 14.13 7.77 6.13
C GLY A 30 13.21 6.72 6.73
N ILE A 31 12.09 6.43 6.08
CA ILE A 31 11.15 5.41 6.55
C ILE A 31 11.60 4.04 6.05
N TYR A 32 11.85 3.14 7.00
CA TYR A 32 12.20 1.76 6.68
C TYR A 32 11.02 1.09 5.98
N HIS A 33 11.22 0.56 4.79
CA HIS A 33 10.16 -0.07 4.01
C HIS A 33 10.74 -1.06 3.00
N TRP A 34 9.87 -1.89 2.47
CA TRP A 34 10.24 -2.82 1.40
C TRP A 34 9.06 -3.07 0.49
N ARG A 35 9.36 -3.48 -0.74
CA ARG A 35 8.36 -3.92 -1.69
C ARG A 35 7.86 -5.29 -1.25
N ASN A 36 6.58 -5.40 -0.99
CA ASN A 36 5.99 -6.62 -0.50
C ASN A 36 5.41 -7.43 -1.66
N ASN A 37 6.12 -8.45 -2.07
CA ASN A 37 5.72 -9.25 -3.21
C ASN A 37 4.78 -10.37 -2.77
N THR A 38 3.63 -10.44 -3.42
CA THR A 38 2.68 -11.52 -3.22
C THR A 38 2.22 -12.05 -4.56
N GLY A 39 1.80 -13.30 -4.60
CA GLY A 39 1.28 -13.86 -5.83
C GLY A 39 1.08 -15.34 -5.74
N ARG A 40 0.91 -15.93 -6.91
CA ARG A 40 0.71 -17.36 -7.04
C ARG A 40 1.56 -17.88 -8.20
N ARG A 41 2.26 -18.95 -7.94
CA ARG A 41 3.03 -19.66 -8.97
C ARG A 41 2.51 -21.09 -9.05
N GLY A 42 1.77 -21.42 -10.12
CA GLY A 42 1.07 -22.68 -10.22
C GLY A 42 0.03 -22.83 -9.12
N LYS A 43 0.17 -23.83 -8.27
CA LYS A 43 -0.74 -24.06 -7.13
C LYS A 43 -0.19 -23.51 -5.82
N VAL A 44 0.96 -22.83 -5.85
CA VAL A 44 1.61 -22.32 -4.65
C VAL A 44 1.41 -20.82 -4.53
N ASN A 45 0.87 -20.39 -3.40
CA ASN A 45 0.81 -18.98 -3.04
C ASN A 45 2.12 -18.59 -2.36
N TYR A 46 2.61 -17.39 -2.66
CA TYR A 46 3.75 -16.84 -1.95
C TYR A 46 3.38 -15.45 -1.40
N GLY A 47 3.99 -15.11 -0.28
CA GLY A 47 3.64 -13.91 0.45
C GLY A 47 2.25 -14.01 1.10
N TYR A 48 1.82 -12.95 1.70
CA TYR A 48 0.50 -12.86 2.34
C TYR A 48 -0.49 -12.29 1.33
N ILE A 49 -1.33 -13.14 0.77
CA ILE A 49 -2.30 -12.74 -0.26
C ILE A 49 -3.25 -11.67 0.29
N GLY A 50 -3.42 -10.60 -0.47
CA GLY A 50 -4.23 -9.45 -0.07
C GLY A 50 -3.45 -8.38 0.67
N SER A 51 -2.20 -8.65 1.08
CA SER A 51 -1.37 -7.64 1.72
C SER A 51 -0.97 -6.54 0.73
N ALA A 52 -0.61 -5.38 1.28
CA ALA A 52 -0.29 -4.21 0.48
C ALA A 52 1.02 -4.37 -0.30
N ASP A 53 1.18 -3.56 -1.35
CA ASP A 53 2.37 -3.58 -2.22
C ASP A 53 3.64 -3.16 -1.50
N ILE A 54 3.53 -2.26 -0.54
CA ILE A 54 4.66 -1.72 0.21
C ILE A 54 4.33 -1.83 1.69
N ILE A 55 5.26 -2.37 2.46
CA ILE A 55 5.15 -2.46 3.91
C ILE A 55 6.32 -1.67 4.51
N GLY A 56 6.07 -0.97 5.58
CA GLY A 56 7.10 -0.20 6.25
C GLY A 56 6.80 0.02 7.72
N LEU A 57 7.72 0.70 8.37
CA LEU A 57 7.60 1.10 9.76
C LEU A 57 7.81 2.60 9.88
N LEU A 58 6.82 3.28 10.44
CA LEU A 58 6.98 4.69 10.77
C LEU A 58 7.96 4.84 11.93
N HIS A 59 8.46 6.05 12.14
CA HIS A 59 9.50 6.29 13.15
C HIS A 59 9.04 5.95 14.58
N ASP A 60 7.73 5.96 14.83
CA ASP A 60 7.16 5.59 16.12
C ASP A 60 6.84 4.10 16.24
N GLY A 61 7.18 3.31 15.23
CA GLY A 61 6.90 1.87 15.21
C GLY A 61 5.53 1.49 14.62
N THR A 62 4.73 2.45 14.19
CA THR A 62 3.47 2.16 13.53
C THR A 62 3.72 1.44 12.21
N LEU A 63 3.03 0.33 11.97
CA LEU A 63 3.15 -0.37 10.69
C LEU A 63 2.48 0.46 9.59
N LEU A 64 3.19 0.64 8.49
CA LEU A 64 2.70 1.32 7.30
C LEU A 64 2.44 0.29 6.21
N ALA A 65 1.27 0.37 5.60
CA ALA A 65 0.92 -0.46 4.45
C ALA A 65 0.40 0.44 3.35
N VAL A 66 1.01 0.39 2.18
CA VAL A 66 0.59 1.18 1.02
C VAL A 66 0.23 0.24 -0.12
N GLU A 67 -1.02 0.32 -0.57
CA GLU A 67 -1.51 -0.39 -1.74
C GLU A 67 -1.65 0.61 -2.88
N THR A 68 -0.99 0.36 -4.01
CA THR A 68 -1.12 1.22 -5.18
C THR A 68 -2.17 0.67 -6.13
N LYS A 69 -3.07 1.54 -6.56
CA LYS A 69 -4.14 1.19 -7.49
C LYS A 69 -4.24 2.24 -8.59
N CYS A 70 -4.69 1.82 -9.77
CA CYS A 70 -4.99 2.75 -10.85
C CYS A 70 -6.49 2.98 -10.98
N LYS A 71 -7.26 1.95 -11.26
CA LYS A 71 -8.72 2.06 -11.41
C LYS A 71 -9.51 0.90 -10.82
N THR A 72 -8.83 -0.13 -10.36
CA THR A 72 -9.51 -1.33 -9.88
C THR A 72 -9.93 -1.18 -8.44
N LYS A 73 -11.00 -1.87 -8.08
CA LYS A 73 -11.45 -1.94 -6.71
C LYS A 73 -10.59 -2.91 -5.91
N GLN A 74 -10.52 -2.69 -4.61
CA GLN A 74 -9.89 -3.64 -3.72
C GLN A 74 -10.60 -4.99 -3.79
N THR A 75 -9.83 -6.07 -3.74
CA THR A 75 -10.38 -7.41 -3.59
C THR A 75 -10.85 -7.61 -2.14
N LYS A 76 -11.60 -8.69 -1.91
CA LYS A 76 -12.06 -9.02 -0.57
C LYS A 76 -10.89 -9.22 0.39
N SER A 77 -9.85 -9.93 -0.04
CA SER A 77 -8.67 -10.17 0.80
C SER A 77 -7.91 -8.88 1.08
N GLN A 78 -7.86 -7.95 0.14
CA GLN A 78 -7.25 -6.64 0.36
C GLN A 78 -8.02 -5.82 1.39
N LYS A 79 -9.34 -5.86 1.35
CA LYS A 79 -10.19 -5.17 2.34
C LYS A 79 -10.02 -5.77 3.74
N GLU A 80 -9.91 -7.08 3.83
CA GLU A 80 -9.65 -7.75 5.10
C GLU A 80 -8.28 -7.38 5.66
N PHE A 81 -7.27 -7.33 4.81
CA PHE A 81 -5.93 -6.89 5.21
C PHE A 81 -5.97 -5.47 5.76
N GLN A 82 -6.62 -4.55 5.03
CA GLN A 82 -6.79 -3.16 5.47
C GLN A 82 -7.43 -3.09 6.85
N ARG A 83 -8.52 -3.82 7.05
CA ARG A 83 -9.21 -3.85 8.33
C ARG A 83 -8.30 -4.32 9.46
N ASN A 84 -7.55 -5.38 9.22
CA ASN A 84 -6.63 -5.91 10.23
C ASN A 84 -5.53 -4.90 10.59
N ILE A 85 -5.01 -4.19 9.58
CA ILE A 85 -4.00 -3.14 9.82
C ILE A 85 -4.61 -2.02 10.67
N GLU A 86 -5.77 -1.52 10.28
CA GLU A 86 -6.41 -0.40 10.97
C GLU A 86 -6.88 -0.78 12.38
N ASP A 87 -7.40 -1.98 12.55
CA ASP A 87 -7.83 -2.48 13.87
C ASP A 87 -6.67 -2.61 14.85
N ASN A 88 -5.46 -2.77 14.33
CA ASN A 88 -4.24 -2.87 15.14
C ASN A 88 -3.43 -1.56 15.14
N ASN A 89 -4.08 -0.45 14.83
CA ASN A 89 -3.49 0.90 14.85
C ASN A 89 -2.37 1.10 13.82
N GLY A 90 -2.31 0.27 12.79
CA GLY A 90 -1.44 0.51 11.65
C GLY A 90 -2.04 1.57 10.73
N LEU A 91 -1.23 2.09 9.86
CA LEU A 91 -1.65 3.07 8.86
C LEU A 91 -1.73 2.37 7.49
N TYR A 92 -2.94 2.32 6.93
CA TYR A 92 -3.16 1.77 5.59
C TYR A 92 -3.50 2.91 4.64
N ILE A 93 -2.80 2.98 3.52
CA ILE A 93 -3.02 3.99 2.49
C ILE A 93 -3.33 3.28 1.18
N LEU A 94 -4.51 3.55 0.62
CA LEU A 94 -4.83 3.16 -0.74
C LEU A 94 -4.46 4.33 -1.64
N ALA A 95 -3.40 4.17 -2.42
CA ALA A 95 -2.80 5.26 -3.17
C ALA A 95 -3.04 5.11 -4.67
N PHE A 96 -3.68 6.10 -5.26
CA PHE A 96 -3.76 6.25 -6.71
C PHE A 96 -2.62 7.14 -7.22
N THR A 97 -2.10 7.99 -6.35
CA THR A 97 -1.02 8.94 -6.65
C THR A 97 -0.09 9.07 -5.47
N LEU A 98 1.09 9.65 -5.70
CA LEU A 98 2.02 9.98 -4.63
C LEU A 98 1.39 10.95 -3.62
N GLU A 99 0.55 11.88 -4.10
CA GLU A 99 -0.12 12.83 -3.21
C GLU A 99 -1.01 12.15 -2.18
N ASP A 100 -1.64 11.02 -2.55
CA ASP A 100 -2.43 10.24 -1.59
C ASP A 100 -1.58 9.74 -0.43
N VAL A 101 -0.33 9.34 -0.72
CA VAL A 101 0.60 8.89 0.31
C VAL A 101 1.03 10.05 1.20
N LYS A 102 1.38 11.19 0.60
CA LYS A 102 1.76 12.38 1.36
C LYS A 102 0.64 12.81 2.30
N LYS A 103 -0.58 12.83 1.80
CA LYS A 103 -1.77 13.18 2.59
C LYS A 103 -2.02 12.16 3.70
N GLY A 104 -1.96 10.87 3.37
CA GLY A 104 -2.16 9.81 4.35
C GLY A 104 -1.14 9.86 5.47
N LEU A 105 0.13 10.10 5.16
CA LEU A 105 1.17 10.23 6.17
C LEU A 105 0.96 11.47 7.03
N ALA A 106 0.57 12.59 6.45
CA ALA A 106 0.31 13.81 7.19
C ALA A 106 -0.87 13.67 8.15
N GLU A 107 -1.94 13.01 7.72
CA GLU A 107 -3.15 12.83 8.52
C GLU A 107 -3.03 11.67 9.52
N GLY A 108 -2.46 10.56 9.07
CA GLY A 108 -2.36 9.33 9.87
C GLY A 108 -1.12 9.24 10.72
N GLY A 109 -0.09 10.07 10.46
CA GLY A 109 1.14 10.09 11.24
C GLY A 109 1.02 10.83 12.57
N LYS A 110 -0.12 11.41 12.87
CA LYS A 110 -0.37 11.96 14.20
C LYS A 110 -0.63 10.83 15.18
N PRO A 111 -0.20 10.97 16.43
CA PRO A 111 -0.57 9.99 17.43
C PRO A 111 -2.07 9.83 17.42
N GLN A 112 -2.53 8.70 16.97
CA GLN A 112 -3.93 8.36 17.08
C GLN A 112 -4.25 8.16 18.56
N ALA A 113 -5.53 8.20 18.90
CA ALA A 113 -5.94 7.94 20.27
C ALA A 113 -5.21 6.70 20.81
N PRO A 114 -4.78 6.73 22.07
CA PRO A 114 -4.04 5.60 22.62
C PRO A 114 -4.78 4.31 22.35
N ARG A 115 -4.00 3.29 21.99
CA ARG A 115 -4.55 1.95 21.83
C ARG A 115 -5.29 1.59 23.10
N ARG A 116 -6.53 1.15 22.95
CA ARG A 116 -7.25 0.66 24.12
C ARG A 116 -6.50 -0.54 24.69
N ILE A 117 -6.09 -0.37 25.91
CA ILE A 117 -5.57 -1.47 26.70
C ILE A 117 -6.75 -1.99 27.50
N GLU A 118 -7.17 -3.15 27.15
CA GLU A 118 -8.24 -3.81 27.87
C GLU A 118 -7.69 -4.91 28.73
#